data_9e227379ce8c51068d97946ec9d66545
#
_entry.id   9e227379ce8c51068d97946ec9d66545
#
_cell.length_a   1.000
_cell.length_b   1.000
_cell.length_c   1.000
_cell.angle_alpha   90.00
_cell.angle_beta   90.00
_cell.angle_gamma   90.00
#
_symmetry.space_group_name_H-M   'P 1'
#
loop_
_entity.id
_entity.type
_entity.pdbx_description
1 polymer ?
#
loop_
_entity_poly.entity_id
_entity_poly.type
_entity_poly.pdbx_seq_one_letter_code
_entity_poly.pdbx_strand_id
1 'polypeptide(L)'
;MRVGAGAWDVTTVAPRFFHGDLSPLALQLEADEPARTEGVRAFFSRSLHTFLYGPEVHAHLARGADLVHVWEEPYVLAGLELALLTPRHVPLVFSTAQNLSKRYPPPFAQAERFVVQRASGWVAWGETVRDNLLTRPGYAERPARAIPMGVDADLFQPDRAAGESLRRELGWETSGPPVVGFLGRFVPEKGVPLLMDALDALDTPWRALFVGGGPMEGALRDWAARHTHSVRVLTGVPHAGVPRALNAMDMLCAPSQTTRQWREQFGRMLAEGFACGVPVLGSDSGEVPRTMGDAGIVLPEASVSAWTQAIANLLESPQRREELATRGRERAVTRFSWPVVAKAHLDFFTEVLEQRG
;
A
#
# COMPACT_ATOMS: atom_id res chain seq x y z
N MET A 1 -4.75 -7.65 -13.08
CA MET A 1 -6.11 -7.31 -12.65
C MET A 1 -7.06 -8.31 -13.27
N ARG A 2 -7.58 -9.26 -12.51
CA ARG A 2 -8.58 -10.21 -13.04
C ARG A 2 -9.92 -9.48 -13.13
N VAL A 3 -10.18 -8.91 -14.30
CA VAL A 3 -11.48 -8.30 -14.59
C VAL A 3 -12.41 -9.42 -15.01
N GLY A 4 -13.58 -9.51 -14.36
CA GLY A 4 -14.59 -10.51 -14.69
C GLY A 4 -14.93 -10.46 -16.18
N ALA A 5 -15.10 -11.63 -16.77
CA ALA A 5 -15.31 -11.83 -18.19
C ALA A 5 -16.44 -10.96 -18.75
N GLY A 6 -16.19 -10.20 -19.80
CA GLY A 6 -17.20 -9.88 -20.79
C GLY A 6 -17.45 -8.42 -21.13
N ALA A 7 -17.07 -7.44 -20.29
CA ALA A 7 -17.42 -6.04 -20.58
C ALA A 7 -16.22 -5.13 -20.91
N TRP A 8 -15.00 -5.48 -20.49
CA TRP A 8 -13.82 -4.63 -20.65
C TRP A 8 -12.62 -5.40 -21.21
N ASP A 9 -12.02 -4.86 -22.28
CA ASP A 9 -10.71 -5.27 -22.76
C ASP A 9 -9.65 -4.34 -22.15
N VAL A 10 -8.81 -4.87 -21.26
CA VAL A 10 -7.82 -4.09 -20.49
C VAL A 10 -6.41 -4.47 -20.92
N THR A 11 -5.68 -3.50 -21.46
CA THR A 11 -4.24 -3.61 -21.68
C THR A 11 -3.49 -2.78 -20.64
N THR A 12 -2.62 -3.41 -19.87
CA THR A 12 -1.72 -2.75 -18.93
C THR A 12 -0.37 -2.51 -19.59
N VAL A 13 0.15 -1.29 -19.45
CA VAL A 13 1.50 -0.93 -19.93
C VAL A 13 2.33 -0.49 -18.75
N ALA A 14 3.51 -1.10 -18.58
CA ALA A 14 4.41 -0.80 -17.46
C ALA A 14 5.87 -0.77 -17.91
N PRO A 15 6.77 -0.05 -17.19
CA PRO A 15 8.20 -0.12 -17.46
C PRO A 15 8.73 -1.56 -17.33
N ARG A 16 9.50 -2.05 -18.32
CA ARG A 16 10.19 -3.36 -18.20
C ARG A 16 11.19 -3.38 -17.07
N PHE A 17 11.82 -2.24 -16.85
CA PHE A 17 12.79 -2.05 -15.78
C PHE A 17 12.70 -0.61 -15.28
N PHE A 18 12.71 -0.46 -13.95
CA PHE A 18 12.69 0.82 -13.27
C PHE A 18 13.77 0.83 -12.19
N HIS A 19 14.69 1.81 -12.21
CA HIS A 19 15.76 1.88 -11.22
C HIS A 19 15.23 2.17 -9.81
N GLY A 20 14.19 3.00 -9.72
CA GLY A 20 13.57 3.37 -8.45
C GLY A 20 14.49 4.22 -7.56
N ASP A 21 13.90 4.79 -6.51
CA ASP A 21 14.66 5.58 -5.51
C ASP A 21 15.31 4.68 -4.45
N LEU A 22 14.79 3.46 -4.25
CA LEU A 22 15.23 2.53 -3.19
C LEU A 22 15.90 1.27 -3.74
N SER A 23 15.32 0.66 -4.77
CA SER A 23 15.83 -0.55 -5.38
C SER A 23 15.34 -0.68 -6.82
N PRO A 24 16.13 -1.32 -7.71
CA PRO A 24 15.68 -1.63 -9.05
C PRO A 24 14.48 -2.60 -9.03
N LEU A 25 13.52 -2.34 -9.92
CA LEU A 25 12.35 -3.19 -10.15
C LEU A 25 12.35 -3.65 -11.61
N ALA A 26 12.18 -4.94 -11.83
CA ALA A 26 11.92 -5.53 -13.14
C ALA A 26 10.47 -5.98 -13.22
N LEU A 27 9.83 -5.74 -14.36
CA LEU A 27 8.51 -6.27 -14.63
C LEU A 27 8.58 -7.79 -14.67
N GLN A 28 7.82 -8.43 -13.81
CA GLN A 28 7.62 -9.87 -13.81
C GLN A 28 6.25 -10.15 -14.43
N LEU A 29 6.24 -10.92 -15.50
CA LEU A 29 5.01 -11.39 -16.15
C LEU A 29 4.78 -12.85 -15.75
N GLU A 30 3.61 -13.15 -15.24
CA GLU A 30 3.21 -14.53 -14.98
C GLU A 30 2.63 -15.13 -16.28
N ALA A 31 2.94 -16.40 -16.53
CA ALA A 31 2.56 -17.08 -17.79
C ALA A 31 1.04 -17.15 -18.01
N ASP A 32 0.27 -17.11 -16.92
CA ASP A 32 -1.19 -17.24 -16.90
C ASP A 32 -1.91 -15.92 -16.57
N GLU A 33 -1.26 -14.77 -16.78
CA GLU A 33 -1.92 -13.47 -16.53
C GLU A 33 -3.12 -13.29 -17.46
N PRO A 34 -4.33 -13.14 -16.92
CA PRO A 34 -5.54 -12.98 -17.75
C PRO A 34 -5.65 -11.61 -18.40
N ALA A 35 -4.87 -10.62 -17.96
CA ALA A 35 -4.80 -9.29 -18.52
C ALA A 35 -3.56 -9.17 -19.42
N ARG A 36 -3.72 -8.50 -20.57
CA ARG A 36 -2.62 -8.21 -21.47
C ARG A 36 -1.70 -7.17 -20.83
N THR A 37 -0.56 -7.61 -20.29
CA THR A 37 0.46 -6.73 -19.73
C THR A 37 1.63 -6.61 -20.70
N GLU A 38 1.96 -5.40 -21.11
CA GLU A 38 3.04 -5.11 -22.06
C GLU A 38 4.12 -4.25 -21.39
N GLY A 39 5.36 -4.73 -21.46
CA GLY A 39 6.51 -4.00 -20.96
C GLY A 39 7.05 -3.00 -21.97
N VAL A 40 7.32 -1.77 -21.54
CA VAL A 40 7.94 -0.70 -22.35
C VAL A 40 9.23 -0.20 -21.71
N ARG A 41 10.06 0.50 -22.48
CA ARG A 41 11.25 1.15 -21.91
C ARG A 41 10.85 2.33 -21.03
N ALA A 42 11.69 2.66 -20.05
CA ALA A 42 11.62 3.90 -19.28
C ALA A 42 12.97 4.60 -19.29
N PHE A 43 12.95 5.92 -19.44
CA PHE A 43 14.12 6.79 -19.41
C PHE A 43 14.12 7.60 -18.13
N PHE A 44 15.32 7.98 -17.67
CA PHE A 44 15.50 8.77 -16.44
C PHE A 44 14.86 8.15 -15.18
N SER A 45 14.72 6.83 -15.16
CA SER A 45 13.98 6.07 -14.15
C SER A 45 14.68 5.95 -12.78
N ARG A 46 15.73 6.75 -12.52
CA ARG A 46 16.34 6.91 -11.19
C ARG A 46 15.55 7.83 -10.28
N SER A 47 14.59 8.58 -10.81
CA SER A 47 13.71 9.45 -10.03
C SER A 47 12.28 9.29 -10.52
N LEU A 48 11.36 9.07 -9.58
CA LEU A 48 9.92 9.03 -9.85
C LEU A 48 9.37 10.33 -10.44
N HIS A 49 10.03 11.47 -10.18
CA HIS A 49 9.56 12.78 -10.63
C HIS A 49 9.88 13.07 -12.09
N THR A 50 10.96 12.49 -12.63
CA THR A 50 11.52 12.88 -13.92
C THR A 50 11.55 11.78 -14.97
N PHE A 51 11.12 10.57 -14.64
CA PHE A 51 11.11 9.50 -15.62
C PHE A 51 10.10 9.75 -16.73
N LEU A 52 10.37 9.16 -17.89
CA LEU A 52 9.51 9.18 -19.08
C LEU A 52 9.41 7.77 -19.63
N TYR A 53 8.30 7.47 -20.26
CA TYR A 53 8.11 6.22 -20.97
C TYR A 53 8.86 6.23 -22.30
N GLY A 54 9.19 5.04 -22.80
CA GLY A 54 9.76 4.89 -24.13
C GLY A 54 8.71 5.10 -25.23
N PRO A 55 9.16 5.30 -26.49
CA PRO A 55 8.26 5.58 -27.59
C PRO A 55 7.26 4.45 -27.88
N GLU A 56 7.46 3.27 -27.30
CA GLU A 56 6.51 2.16 -27.39
C GLU A 56 5.13 2.51 -26.82
N VAL A 57 5.07 3.36 -25.78
CA VAL A 57 3.80 3.80 -25.18
C VAL A 57 2.94 4.58 -26.20
N HIS A 58 3.58 5.32 -27.10
CA HIS A 58 2.88 6.03 -28.19
C HIS A 58 2.12 5.07 -29.10
N ALA A 59 2.73 3.93 -29.42
CA ALA A 59 2.09 2.91 -30.27
C ALA A 59 0.87 2.29 -29.57
N HIS A 60 0.91 2.13 -28.24
CA HIS A 60 -0.24 1.65 -27.49
C HIS A 60 -1.39 2.66 -27.49
N LEU A 61 -1.09 3.93 -27.23
CA LEU A 61 -2.09 5.00 -27.25
C LEU A 61 -2.68 5.23 -28.65
N ALA A 62 -1.87 5.04 -29.71
CA ALA A 62 -2.29 5.20 -31.10
C ALA A 62 -3.19 4.05 -31.61
N ARG A 63 -3.18 2.89 -31.00
CA ARG A 63 -4.09 1.77 -31.34
C ARG A 63 -5.56 2.08 -31.03
N GLY A 64 -5.80 3.14 -30.25
CA GLY A 64 -7.11 3.54 -29.79
C GLY A 64 -7.49 2.86 -28.48
N ALA A 65 -8.16 3.61 -27.65
CA ALA A 65 -8.76 3.14 -26.41
C ALA A 65 -10.00 3.98 -26.13
N ASP A 66 -11.03 3.42 -25.52
CA ASP A 66 -12.20 4.16 -25.08
C ASP A 66 -11.91 4.99 -23.82
N LEU A 67 -10.91 4.58 -23.03
CA LEU A 67 -10.44 5.29 -21.84
C LEU A 67 -8.97 4.96 -21.55
N VAL A 68 -8.20 5.94 -21.11
CA VAL A 68 -6.84 5.77 -20.60
C VAL A 68 -6.80 6.05 -19.11
N HIS A 69 -6.33 5.07 -18.32
CA HIS A 69 -6.10 5.20 -16.91
C HIS A 69 -4.60 5.29 -16.60
N VAL A 70 -4.17 6.38 -15.98
CA VAL A 70 -2.77 6.70 -15.64
C VAL A 70 -2.56 6.53 -14.15
N TRP A 71 -1.61 5.68 -13.77
CA TRP A 71 -1.25 5.43 -12.36
C TRP A 71 -0.17 6.39 -11.83
N GLU A 72 0.42 7.20 -12.69
CA GLU A 72 1.39 8.21 -12.32
C GLU A 72 0.72 9.44 -11.73
N GLU A 73 1.39 10.01 -10.74
CA GLU A 73 0.96 11.27 -10.13
C GLU A 73 0.87 12.40 -11.16
N PRO A 74 -0.11 13.28 -11.09
CA PRO A 74 -0.33 14.31 -12.10
C PRO A 74 0.79 15.37 -12.18
N TYR A 75 1.63 15.47 -11.16
CA TYR A 75 2.74 16.42 -11.15
C TYR A 75 4.05 15.85 -11.69
N VAL A 76 4.18 14.53 -11.91
CA VAL A 76 5.40 13.91 -12.45
C VAL A 76 5.44 13.99 -13.98
N LEU A 77 6.66 13.95 -14.54
CA LEU A 77 6.80 14.11 -16.00
C LEU A 77 6.15 12.98 -16.80
N ALA A 78 6.17 11.75 -16.31
CA ALA A 78 5.47 10.64 -16.95
C ALA A 78 3.94 10.84 -17.01
N GLY A 79 3.34 11.37 -15.93
CA GLY A 79 1.93 11.74 -15.91
C GLY A 79 1.60 12.82 -16.94
N LEU A 80 2.45 13.85 -17.05
CA LEU A 80 2.34 14.89 -18.08
C LEU A 80 2.49 14.32 -19.49
N GLU A 81 3.49 13.46 -19.72
CA GLU A 81 3.72 12.80 -21.01
C GLU A 81 2.47 12.03 -21.45
N LEU A 82 1.93 11.16 -20.60
CA LEU A 82 0.75 10.37 -20.94
C LEU A 82 -0.48 11.24 -21.18
N ALA A 83 -0.65 12.35 -20.44
CA ALA A 83 -1.73 13.29 -20.66
C ALA A 83 -1.61 14.06 -22.00
N LEU A 84 -0.39 14.36 -22.44
CA LEU A 84 -0.12 15.01 -23.74
C LEU A 84 -0.34 14.05 -24.89
N LEU A 85 0.07 12.78 -24.74
CA LEU A 85 0.01 11.77 -25.80
C LEU A 85 -1.37 11.14 -25.97
N THR A 86 -2.18 11.12 -24.91
CA THR A 86 -3.55 10.62 -25.01
C THR A 86 -4.38 11.52 -25.92
N PRO A 87 -4.99 10.98 -27.01
CA PRO A 87 -5.81 11.78 -27.93
C PRO A 87 -6.89 12.56 -27.20
N ARG A 88 -7.19 13.79 -27.63
CA ARG A 88 -8.12 14.67 -26.90
C ARG A 88 -9.55 14.13 -26.77
N HIS A 89 -9.98 13.29 -27.71
CA HIS A 89 -11.29 12.65 -27.67
C HIS A 89 -11.35 11.47 -26.69
N VAL A 90 -10.20 10.92 -26.28
CA VAL A 90 -10.13 9.80 -25.33
C VAL A 90 -10.17 10.32 -23.90
N PRO A 91 -11.12 9.90 -23.05
CA PRO A 91 -11.14 10.18 -21.63
C PRO A 91 -9.85 9.73 -20.93
N LEU A 92 -9.32 10.59 -20.07
CA LEU A 92 -8.15 10.31 -19.24
C LEU A 92 -8.55 10.36 -17.78
N VAL A 93 -8.27 9.28 -17.06
CA VAL A 93 -8.40 9.19 -15.60
C VAL A 93 -7.00 9.02 -15.02
N PHE A 94 -6.64 9.72 -13.96
CA PHE A 94 -5.38 9.48 -13.26
C PHE A 94 -5.61 9.03 -11.82
N SER A 95 -4.66 8.28 -11.25
CA SER A 95 -4.62 7.91 -9.84
C SER A 95 -3.63 8.77 -9.08
N THR A 96 -3.88 9.00 -7.79
CA THR A 96 -3.01 9.81 -6.94
C THR A 96 -3.07 9.38 -5.48
N ALA A 97 -1.95 9.57 -4.78
CA ALA A 97 -1.76 9.23 -3.37
C ALA A 97 -1.45 10.47 -2.49
N GLN A 98 -1.60 11.69 -3.00
CA GLN A 98 -1.20 12.92 -2.31
C GLN A 98 -2.16 13.33 -1.20
N ASN A 99 -1.88 12.91 0.02
CA ASN A 99 -2.66 13.26 1.22
C ASN A 99 -2.09 14.44 2.03
N LEU A 100 -1.07 15.12 1.50
CA LEU A 100 -0.49 16.34 2.08
C LEU A 100 -0.65 17.51 1.12
N SER A 101 -0.98 18.67 1.66
CA SER A 101 -1.01 19.92 0.88
C SER A 101 0.42 20.37 0.56
N LYS A 102 0.90 20.02 -0.62
CA LYS A 102 2.24 20.37 -1.12
C LYS A 102 2.13 21.42 -2.23
N ARG A 103 3.10 22.32 -2.30
CA ARG A 103 3.33 23.21 -3.43
C ARG A 103 4.50 22.67 -4.23
N TYR A 104 4.27 22.39 -5.50
CA TYR A 104 5.33 21.90 -6.37
C TYR A 104 6.07 23.07 -7.04
N PRO A 105 7.41 23.02 -7.15
CA PRO A 105 8.14 23.99 -7.95
C PRO A 105 7.90 23.76 -9.46
N PRO A 106 8.17 24.75 -10.31
CA PRO A 106 8.22 24.54 -11.76
C PRO A 106 9.29 23.46 -12.11
N PRO A 107 9.05 22.58 -13.11
CA PRO A 107 7.88 22.51 -13.99
C PRO A 107 6.70 21.70 -13.44
N PHE A 108 6.84 21.09 -12.26
CA PHE A 108 5.89 20.12 -11.70
C PHE A 108 4.51 20.73 -11.40
N ALA A 109 4.47 21.99 -10.95
CA ALA A 109 3.19 22.69 -10.74
C ALA A 109 2.42 22.92 -12.05
N GLN A 110 3.13 23.19 -13.15
CA GLN A 110 2.53 23.33 -14.48
C GLN A 110 2.05 21.98 -15.02
N ALA A 111 2.84 20.92 -14.81
CA ALA A 111 2.46 19.56 -15.16
C ALA A 111 1.15 19.17 -14.45
N GLU A 112 1.08 19.34 -13.13
CA GLU A 112 -0.12 19.05 -12.35
C GLU A 112 -1.35 19.80 -12.90
N ARG A 113 -1.23 21.12 -13.07
CA ARG A 113 -2.33 21.92 -13.60
C ARG A 113 -2.81 21.42 -14.97
N PHE A 114 -1.88 21.12 -15.87
CA PHE A 114 -2.21 20.61 -17.18
C PHE A 114 -2.92 19.25 -17.11
N VAL A 115 -2.38 18.29 -16.35
CA VAL A 115 -2.95 16.95 -16.22
C VAL A 115 -4.35 17.00 -15.62
N VAL A 116 -4.55 17.78 -14.55
CA VAL A 116 -5.86 17.95 -13.91
C VAL A 116 -6.88 18.58 -14.85
N GLN A 117 -6.48 19.61 -15.63
CA GLN A 117 -7.35 20.23 -16.61
C GLN A 117 -7.70 19.28 -17.77
N ARG A 118 -6.75 18.43 -18.19
CA ARG A 118 -6.93 17.46 -19.27
C ARG A 118 -7.78 16.27 -18.85
N ALA A 119 -7.75 15.90 -17.57
CA ALA A 119 -8.42 14.72 -17.05
C ALA A 119 -9.95 14.81 -17.15
N SER A 120 -10.57 13.66 -17.34
CA SER A 120 -12.02 13.46 -17.29
C SER A 120 -12.50 13.03 -15.91
N GLY A 121 -11.58 12.57 -15.05
CA GLY A 121 -11.83 12.15 -13.68
C GLY A 121 -10.53 11.74 -13.01
N TRP A 122 -10.57 11.47 -11.71
CA TRP A 122 -9.41 11.02 -10.97
C TRP A 122 -9.78 10.10 -9.81
N VAL A 123 -8.84 9.21 -9.47
CA VAL A 123 -8.95 8.25 -8.38
C VAL A 123 -7.98 8.61 -7.27
N ALA A 124 -8.48 8.76 -6.07
CA ALA A 124 -7.68 8.90 -4.84
C ALA A 124 -7.49 7.52 -4.19
N TRP A 125 -6.28 7.22 -3.70
CA TRP A 125 -6.02 5.95 -3.00
C TRP A 125 -6.68 5.84 -1.61
N GLY A 126 -7.33 6.91 -1.17
CA GLY A 126 -8.06 6.96 0.08
C GLY A 126 -8.85 8.26 0.23
N GLU A 127 -9.70 8.31 1.22
CA GLU A 127 -10.55 9.47 1.48
C GLU A 127 -9.73 10.69 1.93
N THR A 128 -8.66 10.49 2.71
CA THR A 128 -7.77 11.60 3.11
C THR A 128 -7.03 12.21 1.92
N VAL A 129 -6.73 11.40 0.88
CA VAL A 129 -6.16 11.87 -0.38
C VAL A 129 -7.20 12.71 -1.12
N ARG A 130 -8.42 12.17 -1.28
CA ARG A 130 -9.51 12.88 -1.95
C ARG A 130 -9.82 14.22 -1.27
N ASP A 131 -10.04 14.19 0.03
CA ASP A 131 -10.39 15.39 0.81
C ASP A 131 -9.27 16.46 0.71
N ASN A 132 -7.99 16.07 0.76
CA ASN A 132 -6.88 16.99 0.59
C ASN A 132 -6.87 17.63 -0.81
N LEU A 133 -7.08 16.84 -1.87
CA LEU A 133 -6.99 17.31 -3.24
C LEU A 133 -8.21 18.12 -3.67
N LEU A 134 -9.41 17.87 -3.14
CA LEU A 134 -10.59 18.69 -3.39
C LEU A 134 -10.40 20.16 -2.94
N THR A 135 -9.45 20.44 -2.04
CA THR A 135 -9.09 21.80 -1.65
C THR A 135 -8.17 22.51 -2.65
N ARG A 136 -7.65 21.78 -3.66
CA ARG A 136 -6.70 22.32 -4.64
C ARG A 136 -7.42 22.76 -5.92
N PRO A 137 -6.91 23.80 -6.62
CA PRO A 137 -7.53 24.29 -7.86
C PRO A 137 -7.66 23.21 -8.92
N GLY A 138 -8.83 23.13 -9.54
CA GLY A 138 -9.13 22.24 -10.67
C GLY A 138 -9.59 20.83 -10.29
N TYR A 139 -9.26 20.34 -9.10
CA TYR A 139 -9.63 18.96 -8.70
C TYR A 139 -11.14 18.80 -8.45
N ALA A 140 -11.77 19.77 -7.81
CA ALA A 140 -13.22 19.74 -7.53
C ALA A 140 -14.09 19.85 -8.80
N GLU A 141 -13.51 20.30 -9.90
CA GLU A 141 -14.19 20.45 -11.20
C GLU A 141 -14.29 19.12 -11.97
N ARG A 142 -13.70 18.06 -11.45
CA ARG A 142 -13.63 16.74 -12.09
C ARG A 142 -14.26 15.68 -11.20
N PRO A 143 -14.96 14.70 -11.77
CA PRO A 143 -15.41 13.52 -11.03
C PRO A 143 -14.26 12.86 -10.28
N ALA A 144 -14.49 12.51 -9.02
CA ALA A 144 -13.49 11.90 -8.15
C ALA A 144 -14.06 10.73 -7.37
N ARG A 145 -13.27 9.66 -7.25
CA ARG A 145 -13.61 8.49 -6.45
C ARG A 145 -12.43 8.12 -5.54
N ALA A 146 -12.71 7.84 -4.27
CA ALA A 146 -11.73 7.19 -3.40
C ALA A 146 -11.81 5.68 -3.62
N ILE A 147 -10.74 5.11 -4.18
CA ILE A 147 -10.62 3.67 -4.42
C ILE A 147 -9.28 3.23 -3.85
N PRO A 148 -9.28 2.38 -2.81
CA PRO A 148 -8.06 1.95 -2.14
C PRO A 148 -7.22 1.03 -3.03
N MET A 149 -5.99 0.76 -2.59
CA MET A 149 -5.18 -0.28 -3.20
C MET A 149 -5.77 -1.67 -2.89
N GLY A 150 -5.63 -2.58 -3.84
CA GLY A 150 -6.05 -3.96 -3.68
C GLY A 150 -5.03 -4.83 -2.95
N VAL A 151 -5.52 -5.92 -2.36
CA VAL A 151 -4.74 -7.04 -1.86
C VAL A 151 -5.15 -8.33 -2.58
N ASP A 152 -4.18 -9.18 -2.88
CA ASP A 152 -4.44 -10.53 -3.36
C ASP A 152 -4.89 -11.41 -2.18
N ALA A 153 -6.20 -11.58 -2.03
CA ALA A 153 -6.79 -12.31 -0.92
C ALA A 153 -6.66 -13.84 -1.06
N ASP A 154 -6.20 -14.33 -2.20
CA ASP A 154 -5.87 -15.74 -2.43
C ASP A 154 -4.41 -16.03 -2.02
N LEU A 155 -3.50 -15.11 -2.32
CA LEU A 155 -2.11 -15.17 -1.86
C LEU A 155 -2.02 -14.85 -0.35
N PHE A 156 -2.67 -13.77 0.09
CA PHE A 156 -2.73 -13.35 1.49
C PHE A 156 -3.96 -13.96 2.15
N GLN A 157 -3.77 -15.09 2.80
CA GLN A 157 -4.83 -15.80 3.51
C GLN A 157 -4.32 -16.42 4.81
N PRO A 158 -5.21 -16.76 5.74
CA PRO A 158 -4.83 -17.48 6.94
C PRO A 158 -4.19 -18.83 6.60
N ASP A 159 -2.95 -19.04 7.05
CA ASP A 159 -2.21 -20.29 6.93
C ASP A 159 -1.38 -20.54 8.20
N ARG A 160 -2.05 -21.13 9.19
CA ARG A 160 -1.44 -21.43 10.48
C ARG A 160 -0.23 -22.36 10.36
N ALA A 161 -0.27 -23.33 9.44
CA ALA A 161 0.81 -24.30 9.27
C ALA A 161 2.08 -23.62 8.75
N ALA A 162 1.95 -22.71 7.77
CA ALA A 162 3.07 -21.92 7.25
C ALA A 162 3.65 -20.98 8.33
N GLY A 163 2.80 -20.35 9.15
CA GLY A 163 3.23 -19.51 10.27
C GLY A 163 4.00 -20.29 11.33
N GLU A 164 3.49 -21.45 11.76
CA GLU A 164 4.15 -22.32 12.73
C GLU A 164 5.47 -22.88 12.20
N SER A 165 5.54 -23.20 10.90
CA SER A 165 6.78 -23.60 10.25
C SER A 165 7.85 -22.51 10.34
N LEU A 166 7.48 -21.26 10.02
CA LEU A 166 8.42 -20.14 10.14
C LEU A 166 8.87 -19.90 11.58
N ARG A 167 7.96 -19.98 12.55
CA ARG A 167 8.32 -19.84 13.97
C ARG A 167 9.39 -20.87 14.37
N ARG A 168 9.25 -22.13 13.96
CA ARG A 168 10.26 -23.18 14.22
C ARG A 168 11.60 -22.89 13.57
N GLU A 169 11.60 -22.42 12.32
CA GLU A 169 12.83 -22.01 11.62
C GLU A 169 13.54 -20.83 12.32
N LEU A 170 12.76 -19.95 12.94
CA LEU A 170 13.28 -18.83 13.73
C LEU A 170 13.75 -19.26 15.15
N GLY A 171 13.67 -20.57 15.47
CA GLY A 171 14.05 -21.12 16.77
C GLY A 171 13.02 -20.82 17.89
N TRP A 172 11.76 -20.63 17.53
CA TRP A 172 10.69 -20.41 18.49
C TRP A 172 9.82 -21.65 18.66
N GLU A 173 9.57 -22.03 19.90
CA GLU A 173 8.60 -23.07 20.22
C GLU A 173 7.17 -22.59 20.02
N THR A 174 6.29 -23.50 19.58
CA THR A 174 4.88 -23.21 19.29
C THR A 174 4.12 -22.76 20.57
N SER A 175 4.52 -23.26 21.73
CA SER A 175 3.92 -22.96 23.05
C SER A 175 4.46 -21.68 23.71
N GLY A 176 5.30 -20.93 23.04
CA GLY A 176 5.89 -19.71 23.61
C GLY A 176 4.98 -18.48 23.56
N PRO A 177 5.47 -17.34 24.06
CA PRO A 177 4.73 -16.07 24.05
C PRO A 177 4.23 -15.69 22.67
N PRO A 178 3.12 -14.92 22.57
CA PRO A 178 2.63 -14.42 21.29
C PRO A 178 3.64 -13.52 20.58
N VAL A 179 3.53 -13.46 19.24
CA VAL A 179 4.45 -12.73 18.36
C VAL A 179 3.83 -11.40 17.94
N VAL A 180 4.44 -10.30 18.36
CA VAL A 180 4.15 -8.94 17.89
C VAL A 180 4.90 -8.73 16.57
N GLY A 181 4.18 -8.40 15.50
CA GLY A 181 4.73 -8.23 14.16
C GLY A 181 4.88 -6.77 13.74
N PHE A 182 5.86 -6.51 12.90
CA PHE A 182 6.00 -5.29 12.13
C PHE A 182 6.30 -5.67 10.67
N LEU A 183 5.61 -5.05 9.72
CA LEU A 183 5.86 -5.22 8.29
C LEU A 183 5.98 -3.86 7.61
N GLY A 184 7.14 -3.57 7.02
CA GLY A 184 7.34 -2.33 6.30
C GLY A 184 8.79 -1.86 6.23
N ARG A 185 8.98 -0.67 5.68
CA ARG A 185 10.32 -0.05 5.63
C ARG A 185 10.81 0.30 7.04
N PHE A 186 12.07 0.03 7.30
CA PHE A 186 12.71 0.42 8.56
C PHE A 186 13.18 1.88 8.51
N VAL A 187 12.21 2.78 8.67
CA VAL A 187 12.39 4.24 8.65
C VAL A 187 11.60 4.87 9.82
N PRO A 188 12.01 6.04 10.31
CA PRO A 188 11.37 6.67 11.47
C PRO A 188 9.87 6.91 11.28
N GLU A 189 9.45 7.32 10.09
CA GLU A 189 8.05 7.60 9.78
C GLU A 189 7.15 6.35 9.76
N LYS A 190 7.72 5.14 9.76
CA LYS A 190 6.97 3.89 9.97
C LYS A 190 6.87 3.49 11.45
N GLY A 191 7.42 4.32 12.35
CA GLY A 191 7.25 4.19 13.80
C GLY A 191 8.04 3.03 14.44
N VAL A 192 9.11 2.56 13.77
CA VAL A 192 9.98 1.50 14.33
C VAL A 192 10.48 1.86 15.75
N PRO A 193 10.95 3.11 16.02
CA PRO A 193 11.38 3.47 17.38
C PRO A 193 10.26 3.39 18.40
N LEU A 194 9.07 3.89 18.08
CA LEU A 194 7.92 3.84 19.01
C LEU A 194 7.55 2.39 19.35
N LEU A 195 7.59 1.48 18.37
CA LEU A 195 7.31 0.06 18.66
C LEU A 195 8.40 -0.57 19.53
N MET A 196 9.67 -0.25 19.30
CA MET A 196 10.78 -0.71 20.15
C MET A 196 10.57 -0.25 21.60
N ASP A 197 10.28 1.04 21.81
CA ASP A 197 10.04 1.62 23.14
C ASP A 197 8.80 0.99 23.80
N ALA A 198 7.74 0.73 23.04
CA ALA A 198 6.53 0.09 23.56
C ALA A 198 6.77 -1.36 23.98
N LEU A 199 7.59 -2.10 23.23
CA LEU A 199 7.98 -3.47 23.57
C LEU A 199 8.92 -3.52 24.79
N ASP A 200 9.87 -2.59 24.89
CA ASP A 200 10.75 -2.47 26.05
C ASP A 200 10.00 -2.16 27.36
N ALA A 201 8.84 -1.52 27.26
CA ALA A 201 7.99 -1.15 28.40
C ALA A 201 6.99 -2.24 28.81
N LEU A 202 6.99 -3.42 28.17
CA LEU A 202 6.10 -4.53 28.51
C LEU A 202 6.66 -5.37 29.67
N ASP A 203 5.82 -5.64 30.63
CA ASP A 203 6.13 -6.59 31.75
C ASP A 203 5.74 -8.04 31.42
N THR A 204 4.82 -8.22 30.42
CA THR A 204 4.36 -9.53 29.99
C THR A 204 5.34 -10.14 28.96
N PRO A 205 5.62 -11.45 29.00
CA PRO A 205 6.49 -12.09 28.01
C PRO A 205 5.96 -11.94 26.58
N TRP A 206 6.85 -11.58 25.65
CA TRP A 206 6.54 -11.37 24.24
C TRP A 206 7.65 -11.86 23.31
N ARG A 207 7.28 -12.03 22.05
CA ARG A 207 8.21 -12.17 20.92
C ARG A 207 7.91 -11.09 19.90
N ALA A 208 8.90 -10.72 19.09
CA ALA A 208 8.69 -9.76 18.01
C ALA A 208 9.34 -10.20 16.71
N LEU A 209 8.61 -10.01 15.60
CA LEU A 209 9.06 -10.28 14.24
C LEU A 209 8.98 -9.01 13.39
N PHE A 210 10.15 -8.49 13.03
CA PHE A 210 10.26 -7.34 12.13
C PHE A 210 10.60 -7.83 10.72
N VAL A 211 9.76 -7.45 9.76
CA VAL A 211 9.89 -7.86 8.35
C VAL A 211 9.98 -6.63 7.46
N GLY A 212 11.07 -6.49 6.71
CA GLY A 212 11.27 -5.35 5.84
C GLY A 212 12.73 -5.03 5.57
N GLY A 213 13.05 -3.76 5.48
CA GLY A 213 14.41 -3.25 5.28
C GLY A 213 14.42 -1.73 5.27
N GLY A 214 15.59 -1.15 5.43
CA GLY A 214 15.75 0.30 5.40
C GLY A 214 16.90 0.82 6.25
N PRO A 215 17.11 2.15 6.28
CA PRO A 215 18.26 2.75 6.96
C PRO A 215 18.33 2.51 8.46
N MET A 216 17.20 2.15 9.11
CA MET A 216 17.21 1.81 10.54
C MET A 216 17.54 0.34 10.83
N GLU A 217 17.88 -0.47 9.83
CA GLU A 217 18.17 -1.90 10.05
C GLU A 217 19.30 -2.10 11.07
N GLY A 218 20.39 -1.33 11.00
CA GLY A 218 21.48 -1.41 11.97
C GLY A 218 21.00 -1.16 13.41
N ALA A 219 20.33 -0.04 13.65
CA ALA A 219 19.80 0.30 14.97
C ALA A 219 18.76 -0.74 15.49
N LEU A 220 17.93 -1.26 14.60
CA LEU A 220 16.96 -2.32 14.96
C LEU A 220 17.67 -3.63 15.33
N ARG A 221 18.73 -4.02 14.62
CA ARG A 221 19.51 -5.22 14.94
C ARG A 221 20.30 -5.06 16.25
N ASP A 222 20.84 -3.86 16.52
CA ASP A 222 21.52 -3.56 17.81
C ASP A 222 20.53 -3.64 18.98
N TRP A 223 19.32 -3.13 18.80
CA TRP A 223 18.25 -3.30 19.79
C TRP A 223 17.85 -4.79 19.94
N ALA A 224 17.66 -5.50 18.85
CA ALA A 224 17.31 -6.92 18.84
C ALA A 224 18.37 -7.80 19.52
N ALA A 225 19.65 -7.41 19.47
CA ALA A 225 20.74 -8.11 20.14
C ALA A 225 20.61 -8.10 21.68
N ARG A 226 19.88 -7.14 22.25
CA ARG A 226 19.54 -7.14 23.70
C ARG A 226 18.40 -8.11 24.04
N HIS A 227 17.65 -8.56 23.02
CA HIS A 227 16.47 -9.42 23.13
C HIS A 227 16.63 -10.71 22.30
N THR A 228 17.81 -11.35 22.37
CA THR A 228 18.21 -12.45 21.46
C THR A 228 17.25 -13.63 21.39
N HIS A 229 16.49 -13.89 22.44
CA HIS A 229 15.51 -14.98 22.48
C HIS A 229 14.14 -14.57 21.94
N SER A 230 13.82 -13.27 22.00
CA SER A 230 12.48 -12.74 21.70
C SER A 230 12.35 -12.08 20.33
N VAL A 231 13.42 -11.49 19.78
CA VAL A 231 13.33 -10.68 18.56
C VAL A 231 13.98 -11.35 17.35
N ARG A 232 13.29 -11.27 16.20
CA ARG A 232 13.85 -11.66 14.89
C ARG A 232 13.61 -10.54 13.88
N VAL A 233 14.61 -10.34 13.01
CA VAL A 233 14.59 -9.34 11.94
C VAL A 233 14.83 -10.04 10.61
N LEU A 234 13.83 -10.06 9.74
CA LEU A 234 13.88 -10.64 8.40
C LEU A 234 13.94 -9.54 7.34
N THR A 235 14.98 -9.56 6.53
CA THR A 235 15.18 -8.63 5.43
C THR A 235 15.22 -9.35 4.10
N GLY A 236 14.88 -8.65 3.00
CA GLY A 236 14.89 -9.24 1.66
C GLY A 236 13.82 -10.30 1.43
N VAL A 237 12.77 -10.34 2.24
CA VAL A 237 11.64 -11.27 2.04
C VAL A 237 10.92 -10.88 0.74
N PRO A 238 10.84 -11.78 -0.26
CA PRO A 238 10.11 -11.50 -1.48
C PRO A 238 8.62 -11.39 -1.20
N HIS A 239 7.87 -10.66 -2.06
CA HIS A 239 6.43 -10.42 -1.84
C HIS A 239 5.63 -11.73 -1.62
N ALA A 240 5.92 -12.77 -2.38
CA ALA A 240 5.30 -14.09 -2.21
C ALA A 240 5.61 -14.76 -0.86
N GLY A 241 6.66 -14.35 -0.16
CA GLY A 241 7.03 -14.84 1.17
C GLY A 241 6.40 -14.04 2.33
N VAL A 242 5.83 -12.86 2.04
CA VAL A 242 5.23 -11.99 3.07
C VAL A 242 4.04 -12.65 3.77
N PRO A 243 3.12 -13.37 3.09
CA PRO A 243 2.02 -14.05 3.78
C PRO A 243 2.48 -15.03 4.85
N ARG A 244 3.56 -15.79 4.59
CA ARG A 244 4.15 -16.70 5.56
C ARG A 244 4.65 -15.98 6.81
N ALA A 245 5.27 -14.81 6.62
CA ALA A 245 5.75 -13.99 7.73
C ALA A 245 4.60 -13.38 8.54
N LEU A 246 3.54 -12.91 7.88
CA LEU A 246 2.32 -12.42 8.55
C LEU A 246 1.66 -13.53 9.36
N ASN A 247 1.51 -14.72 8.80
CA ASN A 247 0.94 -15.88 9.50
C ASN A 247 1.78 -16.36 10.70
N ALA A 248 3.03 -15.94 10.80
CA ALA A 248 3.86 -16.15 11.99
C ALA A 248 3.66 -15.11 13.10
N MET A 249 2.82 -14.09 12.89
CA MET A 249 2.50 -13.04 13.85
C MET A 249 1.16 -13.32 14.53
N ASP A 250 1.03 -12.99 15.81
CA ASP A 250 -0.24 -13.03 16.55
C ASP A 250 -0.94 -11.67 16.55
N MET A 251 -0.23 -10.61 16.22
CA MET A 251 -0.73 -9.28 15.92
C MET A 251 0.26 -8.51 15.05
N LEU A 252 -0.22 -7.59 14.24
CA LEU A 252 0.58 -6.69 13.41
C LEU A 252 0.48 -5.26 13.95
N CYS A 253 1.62 -4.64 14.23
CA CYS A 253 1.71 -3.23 14.61
C CYS A 253 2.15 -2.38 13.42
N ALA A 254 1.36 -1.34 13.11
CA ALA A 254 1.60 -0.36 12.06
C ALA A 254 1.65 1.06 12.65
N PRO A 255 2.70 1.40 13.42
CA PRO A 255 2.80 2.64 14.20
C PRO A 255 3.27 3.84 13.36
N SER A 256 2.76 3.99 12.15
CA SER A 256 3.13 5.07 11.22
C SER A 256 3.02 6.44 11.87
N GLN A 257 4.00 7.32 11.62
CA GLN A 257 4.14 8.65 12.22
C GLN A 257 3.90 9.74 11.18
N THR A 258 3.08 10.72 11.50
CA THR A 258 2.91 11.91 10.66
C THR A 258 4.11 12.82 10.77
N THR A 259 4.67 13.20 9.64
CA THR A 259 5.72 14.22 9.54
C THR A 259 5.25 15.40 8.67
N ARG A 260 6.06 16.46 8.58
CA ARG A 260 5.75 17.59 7.67
C ARG A 260 5.73 17.17 6.19
N GLN A 261 6.43 16.09 5.82
CA GLN A 261 6.64 15.68 4.43
C GLN A 261 5.95 14.36 4.09
N TRP A 262 5.52 13.61 5.10
CA TRP A 262 4.95 12.28 4.90
C TRP A 262 3.85 11.98 5.93
N ARG A 263 2.84 11.28 5.46
CA ARG A 263 1.75 10.74 6.25
C ARG A 263 1.24 9.48 5.55
N GLU A 264 0.77 8.48 6.30
CA GLU A 264 0.32 7.22 5.69
C GLU A 264 -0.81 7.46 4.67
N GLN A 265 -0.64 6.92 3.47
CA GLN A 265 -1.55 7.17 2.35
C GLN A 265 -2.63 6.10 2.21
N PHE A 266 -2.32 4.88 2.60
CA PHE A 266 -3.23 3.73 2.63
C PHE A 266 -2.83 2.72 3.71
N GLY A 267 -1.53 2.38 3.79
CA GLY A 267 -1.03 1.34 4.68
C GLY A 267 -1.29 -0.06 4.12
N ARG A 268 -0.66 -0.41 2.98
CA ARG A 268 -0.85 -1.71 2.32
C ARG A 268 -0.69 -2.90 3.26
N MET A 269 0.27 -2.84 4.20
CA MET A 269 0.47 -3.86 5.23
C MET A 269 -0.77 -4.10 6.12
N LEU A 270 -1.65 -3.11 6.29
CA LEU A 270 -2.91 -3.28 7.04
C LEU A 270 -3.85 -4.25 6.30
N ALA A 271 -4.04 -4.02 5.00
CA ALA A 271 -4.88 -4.89 4.17
C ALA A 271 -4.27 -6.30 4.03
N GLU A 272 -2.93 -6.40 3.91
CA GLU A 272 -2.19 -7.67 3.88
C GLU A 272 -2.32 -8.43 5.22
N GLY A 273 -2.16 -7.75 6.35
CA GLY A 273 -2.37 -8.33 7.69
C GLY A 273 -3.80 -8.80 7.91
N PHE A 274 -4.78 -7.96 7.59
CA PHE A 274 -6.19 -8.33 7.62
C PHE A 274 -6.50 -9.53 6.73
N ALA A 275 -5.95 -9.57 5.52
CA ALA A 275 -6.14 -10.68 4.60
C ALA A 275 -5.58 -12.01 5.14
N CYS A 276 -4.48 -11.97 5.87
CA CYS A 276 -3.94 -13.14 6.57
C CYS A 276 -4.68 -13.47 7.90
N GLY A 277 -5.73 -12.72 8.25
CA GLY A 277 -6.42 -12.91 9.53
C GLY A 277 -5.57 -12.55 10.75
N VAL A 278 -4.65 -11.60 10.61
CA VAL A 278 -3.80 -11.11 11.71
C VAL A 278 -4.46 -9.88 12.33
N PRO A 279 -4.69 -9.85 13.64
CA PRO A 279 -5.15 -8.64 14.33
C PRO A 279 -4.20 -7.46 14.10
N VAL A 280 -4.74 -6.28 13.80
CA VAL A 280 -3.93 -5.11 13.47
C VAL A 280 -4.13 -3.99 14.49
N LEU A 281 -3.01 -3.44 14.98
CA LEU A 281 -2.94 -2.17 15.69
C LEU A 281 -2.32 -1.15 14.75
N GLY A 282 -3.00 -0.04 14.53
CA GLY A 282 -2.53 1.04 13.64
C GLY A 282 -2.55 2.39 14.35
N SER A 283 -1.68 3.31 13.92
CA SER A 283 -1.69 4.68 14.41
C SER A 283 -2.86 5.47 13.82
N ASP A 284 -3.13 6.65 14.37
CA ASP A 284 -4.09 7.63 13.83
C ASP A 284 -3.50 8.47 12.68
N SER A 285 -2.37 8.05 12.10
CA SER A 285 -1.70 8.73 10.98
C SER A 285 -2.45 8.55 9.66
N GLY A 286 -2.79 9.64 9.02
CA GLY A 286 -3.28 9.68 7.63
C GLY A 286 -4.52 8.84 7.37
N GLU A 287 -4.43 7.89 6.45
CA GLU A 287 -5.53 7.01 6.03
C GLU A 287 -5.71 5.79 6.95
N VAL A 288 -4.76 5.52 7.86
CA VAL A 288 -4.81 4.33 8.74
C VAL A 288 -6.16 4.15 9.43
N PRO A 289 -6.75 5.16 10.10
CA PRO A 289 -8.04 4.99 10.77
C PRO A 289 -9.17 4.55 9.82
N ARG A 290 -9.18 5.09 8.59
CA ARG A 290 -10.21 4.77 7.58
C ARG A 290 -9.98 3.40 6.94
N THR A 291 -8.71 3.05 6.69
CA THR A 291 -8.36 1.70 6.22
C THR A 291 -8.74 0.66 7.26
N MET A 292 -8.49 0.92 8.54
CA MET A 292 -8.80 -0.02 9.61
C MET A 292 -10.29 -0.11 9.93
N GLY A 293 -11.02 1.00 9.94
CA GLY A 293 -12.42 1.04 10.38
C GLY A 293 -12.57 0.46 11.79
N ASP A 294 -13.51 -0.46 11.96
CA ASP A 294 -13.79 -1.18 13.21
C ASP A 294 -13.08 -2.56 13.32
N ALA A 295 -12.29 -2.92 12.30
CA ALA A 295 -11.64 -4.23 12.21
C ALA A 295 -10.28 -4.31 12.92
N GLY A 296 -9.77 -3.19 13.46
CA GLY A 296 -8.52 -3.13 14.20
C GLY A 296 -8.58 -2.13 15.34
N ILE A 297 -7.44 -1.89 15.99
CA ILE A 297 -7.31 -0.93 17.09
C ILE A 297 -6.51 0.27 16.60
N VAL A 298 -7.11 1.46 16.60
CA VAL A 298 -6.43 2.71 16.26
C VAL A 298 -5.90 3.37 17.52
N LEU A 299 -4.62 3.74 17.50
CA LEU A 299 -3.89 4.29 18.64
C LEU A 299 -3.24 5.63 18.28
N PRO A 300 -3.07 6.54 19.26
CA PRO A 300 -2.32 7.78 19.04
C PRO A 300 -0.89 7.48 18.56
N GLU A 301 -0.47 8.11 17.46
CA GLU A 301 0.84 7.89 16.84
C GLU A 301 2.05 8.27 17.71
N ALA A 302 1.86 9.14 18.73
CA ALA A 302 2.93 9.63 19.60
C ALA A 302 2.94 9.02 21.01
N SER A 303 2.03 8.09 21.34
CA SER A 303 1.86 7.60 22.71
C SER A 303 2.42 6.20 22.92
N VAL A 304 3.68 6.08 23.35
CA VAL A 304 4.29 4.79 23.73
C VAL A 304 3.41 4.04 24.72
N SER A 305 2.88 4.70 25.76
CA SER A 305 2.06 4.05 26.79
C SER A 305 0.75 3.46 26.22
N ALA A 306 0.10 4.14 25.28
CA ALA A 306 -1.11 3.61 24.64
C ALA A 306 -0.79 2.33 23.82
N TRP A 307 0.34 2.33 23.11
CA TRP A 307 0.81 1.15 22.37
C TRP A 307 1.18 0.00 23.30
N THR A 308 1.96 0.26 24.37
CA THR A 308 2.31 -0.74 25.39
C THR A 308 1.04 -1.39 25.96
N GLN A 309 0.08 -0.57 26.39
CA GLN A 309 -1.16 -1.08 27.00
C GLN A 309 -1.99 -1.91 26.01
N ALA A 310 -2.13 -1.43 24.75
CA ALA A 310 -2.90 -2.14 23.74
C ALA A 310 -2.24 -3.48 23.34
N ILE A 311 -0.91 -3.50 23.21
CA ILE A 311 -0.15 -4.73 22.97
C ILE A 311 -0.31 -5.70 24.15
N ALA A 312 -0.12 -5.24 25.40
CA ALA A 312 -0.28 -6.06 26.60
C ALA A 312 -1.68 -6.71 26.65
N ASN A 313 -2.73 -5.93 26.42
CA ASN A 313 -4.11 -6.44 26.40
C ASN A 313 -4.31 -7.54 25.33
N LEU A 314 -3.69 -7.41 24.15
CA LEU A 314 -3.79 -8.43 23.11
C LEU A 314 -2.89 -9.66 23.40
N LEU A 315 -1.73 -9.48 24.04
CA LEU A 315 -0.89 -10.61 24.48
C LEU A 315 -1.66 -11.53 25.41
N GLU A 316 -2.46 -10.96 26.33
CA GLU A 316 -3.22 -11.66 27.35
C GLU A 316 -4.57 -12.20 26.89
N SER A 317 -5.11 -11.74 25.74
CA SER A 317 -6.46 -12.09 25.27
C SER A 317 -6.47 -12.79 23.91
N PRO A 318 -6.32 -14.13 23.85
CA PRO A 318 -6.47 -14.88 22.61
C PRO A 318 -7.83 -14.68 21.96
N GLN A 319 -8.91 -14.62 22.74
CA GLN A 319 -10.26 -14.40 22.25
C GLN A 319 -10.37 -13.05 21.52
N ARG A 320 -9.79 -11.98 22.07
CA ARG A 320 -9.81 -10.67 21.43
C ARG A 320 -9.03 -10.65 20.13
N ARG A 321 -7.91 -11.39 20.07
CA ARG A 321 -7.15 -11.56 18.83
C ARG A 321 -7.99 -12.25 17.75
N GLU A 322 -8.72 -13.31 18.10
CA GLU A 322 -9.57 -14.05 17.16
C GLU A 322 -10.74 -13.20 16.63
N GLU A 323 -11.40 -12.41 17.49
CA GLU A 323 -12.44 -11.46 17.08
C GLU A 323 -11.93 -10.44 16.06
N LEU A 324 -10.76 -9.84 16.33
CA LEU A 324 -10.14 -8.87 15.43
C LEU A 324 -9.65 -9.52 14.13
N ALA A 325 -9.10 -10.73 14.20
CA ALA A 325 -8.68 -11.50 13.03
C ALA A 325 -9.86 -11.77 12.07
N THR A 326 -10.99 -12.18 12.61
CA THR A 326 -12.21 -12.45 11.83
C THR A 326 -12.72 -11.19 11.15
N ARG A 327 -12.87 -10.07 11.88
CA ARG A 327 -13.31 -8.80 11.32
C ARG A 327 -12.32 -8.26 10.29
N GLY A 328 -11.01 -8.39 10.56
CA GLY A 328 -9.95 -7.99 9.64
C GLY A 328 -10.05 -8.74 8.31
N ARG A 329 -10.16 -10.06 8.35
CA ARG A 329 -10.29 -10.89 7.15
C ARG A 329 -11.55 -10.53 6.35
N GLU A 330 -12.69 -10.39 7.00
CA GLU A 330 -13.93 -9.97 6.35
C GLU A 330 -13.74 -8.62 5.64
N ARG A 331 -13.15 -7.63 6.33
CA ARG A 331 -12.87 -6.32 5.77
C ARG A 331 -11.93 -6.39 4.58
N ALA A 332 -10.85 -7.18 4.65
CA ALA A 332 -9.92 -7.35 3.53
C ALA A 332 -10.62 -7.90 2.29
N VAL A 333 -11.42 -8.95 2.46
CA VAL A 333 -12.13 -9.60 1.35
C VAL A 333 -13.20 -8.69 0.73
N THR A 334 -13.98 -8.00 1.58
CA THR A 334 -15.14 -7.21 1.12
C THR A 334 -14.80 -5.80 0.67
N ARG A 335 -13.63 -5.26 1.05
CA ARG A 335 -13.24 -3.89 0.75
C ARG A 335 -11.96 -3.77 -0.09
N PHE A 336 -11.00 -4.67 0.13
CA PHE A 336 -9.65 -4.52 -0.41
C PHE A 336 -9.24 -5.63 -1.37
N SER A 337 -10.01 -6.71 -1.54
CA SER A 337 -9.66 -7.73 -2.53
C SER A 337 -9.63 -7.15 -3.94
N TRP A 338 -8.70 -7.64 -4.78
CA TRP A 338 -8.57 -7.15 -6.16
C TRP A 338 -9.87 -7.18 -6.95
N PRO A 339 -10.77 -8.20 -6.83
CA PRO A 339 -12.05 -8.17 -7.53
C PRO A 339 -12.93 -6.97 -7.14
N VAL A 340 -12.98 -6.63 -5.84
CA VAL A 340 -13.76 -5.49 -5.34
C VAL A 340 -13.18 -4.17 -5.82
N VAL A 341 -11.87 -4.00 -5.69
CA VAL A 341 -11.17 -2.80 -6.14
C VAL A 341 -11.26 -2.62 -7.65
N ALA A 342 -11.11 -3.71 -8.41
CA ALA A 342 -11.25 -3.69 -9.86
C ALA A 342 -12.66 -3.25 -10.27
N LYS A 343 -13.68 -3.84 -9.64
CA LYS A 343 -15.08 -3.45 -9.91
C LYS A 343 -15.30 -1.96 -9.65
N ALA A 344 -14.79 -1.43 -8.53
CA ALA A 344 -14.93 0.00 -8.21
C ALA A 344 -14.28 0.92 -9.27
N HIS A 345 -13.12 0.52 -9.84
CA HIS A 345 -12.50 1.26 -10.95
C HIS A 345 -13.36 1.20 -12.21
N LEU A 346 -13.87 0.01 -12.57
CA LEU A 346 -14.69 -0.14 -13.77
C LEU A 346 -16.02 0.59 -13.68
N ASP A 347 -16.67 0.57 -12.51
CA ASP A 347 -17.89 1.34 -12.26
C ASP A 347 -17.60 2.85 -12.45
N PHE A 348 -16.49 3.35 -11.91
CA PHE A 348 -16.09 4.74 -12.08
C PHE A 348 -15.73 5.10 -13.54
N PHE A 349 -15.06 4.20 -14.25
CA PHE A 349 -14.75 4.41 -15.66
C PHE A 349 -16.03 4.46 -16.52
N THR A 350 -17.01 3.62 -16.22
CA THR A 350 -18.34 3.67 -16.86
C THR A 350 -19.00 5.04 -16.66
N GLU A 351 -19.04 5.54 -15.42
CA GLU A 351 -19.56 6.88 -15.12
C GLU A 351 -18.86 7.99 -15.91
N VAL A 352 -17.53 7.93 -16.03
CA VAL A 352 -16.75 8.91 -16.79
C VAL A 352 -17.06 8.86 -18.29
N LEU A 353 -17.31 7.68 -18.85
CA LEU A 353 -17.70 7.50 -20.25
C LEU A 353 -19.10 8.03 -20.51
N GLU A 354 -20.07 7.72 -19.66
CA GLU A 354 -21.48 8.16 -19.77
C GLU A 354 -21.64 9.69 -19.69
N GLN A 355 -20.80 10.38 -18.92
CA GLN A 355 -20.83 11.86 -18.83
C GLN A 355 -20.34 12.57 -20.09
N ARG A 356 -19.80 11.85 -21.07
CA ARG A 356 -19.27 12.40 -22.33
C ARG A 356 -20.10 12.05 -23.57
N GLY A 357 -21.00 11.10 -23.47
CA GLY A 357 -21.99 10.74 -24.49
C GLY A 357 -23.19 11.65 -24.42
#